data_0246ed6f2e423160ab298acab5dde06b
#
_entry.id   0246ed6f2e423160ab298acab5dde06b
#
_cell.length_a   1.000
_cell.length_b   1.000
_cell.length_c   1.000
_cell.angle_alpha   90.00
_cell.angle_beta   90.00
_cell.angle_gamma   90.00
#
_symmetry.space_group_name_H-M   'P 1'
#
loop_
_entity.id
_entity.type
_entity.pdbx_description
1 polymer ?
#
loop_
_entity_poly.entity_id
_entity_poly.type
_entity_poly.pdbx_seq_one_letter_code
_entity_poly.pdbx_strand_id
1 'polypeptide(L)'
;MPTINQLIRKPRRAPVKRNKVPAMQESPQKRGVCTRVYTTTPKKPNSALRKVAKVRLTNSFEVIGYIPGEGHNLQEHSVVMIRGGRVKDLPGVRYHILRGVLDTQGVKDRRQRRSKYGAKRPK
;
A
#
# COMPACT_ATOMS: atom_id res chain seq x y z
N MET A 1 -9.55 37.44 8.64
CA MET A 1 -10.96 36.99 8.42
C MET A 1 -11.55 37.79 7.25
N PRO A 2 -12.16 37.09 6.27
CA PRO A 2 -12.80 37.79 5.17
C PRO A 2 -14.09 38.48 5.65
N THR A 3 -14.38 39.65 5.07
CA THR A 3 -15.61 40.37 5.35
C THR A 3 -16.77 39.76 4.54
N ILE A 4 -18.01 40.13 4.94
CA ILE A 4 -19.21 39.69 4.23
C ILE A 4 -19.17 40.11 2.76
N ASN A 5 -18.72 41.32 2.46
CA ASN A 5 -18.62 41.81 1.10
C ASN A 5 -17.61 41.02 0.27
N GLN A 6 -16.50 40.56 0.86
CA GLN A 6 -15.53 39.73 0.20
C GLN A 6 -16.11 38.34 -0.12
N LEU A 7 -16.91 37.77 0.76
CA LEU A 7 -17.54 36.48 0.54
C LEU A 7 -18.64 36.53 -0.53
N ILE A 8 -19.33 37.68 -0.65
CA ILE A 8 -20.30 37.86 -1.74
C ILE A 8 -19.63 37.90 -3.10
N ARG A 9 -18.49 38.59 -3.21
CA ARG A 9 -17.74 38.70 -4.47
C ARG A 9 -17.03 37.41 -4.82
N LYS A 10 -16.43 36.73 -3.83
CA LYS A 10 -15.67 35.48 -4.02
C LYS A 10 -16.20 34.45 -3.02
N PRO A 11 -17.24 33.70 -3.41
CA PRO A 11 -17.78 32.69 -2.51
C PRO A 11 -16.72 31.62 -2.19
N ARG A 12 -16.85 31.06 -1.00
CA ARG A 12 -15.95 29.98 -0.57
C ARG A 12 -16.15 28.77 -1.47
N ARG A 13 -15.04 28.17 -1.83
CA ARG A 13 -15.07 26.92 -2.59
C ARG A 13 -14.60 25.80 -1.71
N ALA A 14 -15.31 24.67 -1.74
CA ALA A 14 -14.89 23.50 -1.02
C ALA A 14 -13.55 23.00 -1.57
N PRO A 15 -12.61 22.59 -0.70
CA PRO A 15 -11.35 22.05 -1.18
C PRO A 15 -11.59 20.77 -1.95
N VAL A 16 -10.84 20.60 -3.04
CA VAL A 16 -10.94 19.38 -3.85
C VAL A 16 -10.24 18.25 -3.10
N LYS A 17 -10.97 17.15 -2.94
CA LYS A 17 -10.45 15.96 -2.27
C LYS A 17 -9.47 15.25 -3.20
N ARG A 18 -8.22 15.13 -2.76
CA ARG A 18 -7.20 14.43 -3.54
C ARG A 18 -7.35 12.93 -3.40
N ASN A 19 -7.08 12.24 -4.50
CA ASN A 19 -6.97 10.79 -4.46
C ASN A 19 -5.64 10.41 -3.82
N LYS A 20 -5.70 9.65 -2.73
CA LYS A 20 -4.50 9.23 -2.00
C LYS A 20 -3.83 7.99 -2.60
N VAL A 21 -4.51 7.33 -3.53
CA VAL A 21 -4.01 6.11 -4.17
C VAL A 21 -4.17 6.21 -5.70
N PRO A 22 -3.46 7.14 -6.35
CA PRO A 22 -3.66 7.39 -7.78
C PRO A 22 -3.37 6.18 -8.67
N ALA A 23 -2.49 5.28 -8.26
CA ALA A 23 -2.15 4.10 -9.05
C ALA A 23 -3.27 3.07 -9.09
N MET A 24 -4.24 3.14 -8.19
CA MET A 24 -5.39 2.21 -8.19
C MET A 24 -6.41 2.52 -9.28
N GLN A 25 -6.50 3.76 -9.76
CA GLN A 25 -7.44 4.19 -10.81
C GLN A 25 -8.88 3.71 -10.54
N GLU A 26 -9.38 4.04 -9.34
CA GLU A 26 -10.74 3.70 -8.88
C GLU A 26 -11.01 2.20 -8.76
N SER A 27 -9.98 1.39 -8.70
CA SER A 27 -10.09 -0.05 -8.46
C SER A 27 -9.73 -0.38 -7.02
N PRO A 28 -10.39 -1.38 -6.39
CA PRO A 28 -10.04 -1.76 -5.02
C PRO A 28 -8.66 -2.42 -4.92
N GLN A 29 -8.26 -3.18 -5.93
CA GLN A 29 -6.96 -3.82 -6.02
C GLN A 29 -6.42 -3.75 -7.43
N LYS A 30 -5.10 -3.93 -7.57
CA LYS A 30 -4.43 -4.01 -8.87
C LYS A 30 -3.36 -5.10 -8.83
N ARG A 31 -3.23 -5.82 -9.93
CA ARG A 31 -2.18 -6.81 -10.10
C ARG A 31 -0.92 -6.16 -10.66
N GLY A 32 0.22 -6.67 -10.27
CA GLY A 32 1.49 -6.20 -10.78
C GLY A 32 2.57 -7.24 -10.63
N VAL A 33 3.75 -6.91 -11.14
CA VAL A 33 4.93 -7.77 -11.09
C VAL A 33 6.01 -7.06 -10.29
N CYS A 34 6.62 -7.78 -9.33
CA CYS A 34 7.71 -7.21 -8.54
C CYS A 34 8.93 -6.98 -9.42
N THR A 35 9.42 -5.74 -9.47
CA THR A 35 10.66 -5.42 -10.16
C THR A 35 11.84 -5.46 -9.22
N ARG A 36 11.61 -5.25 -7.93
CA ARG A 36 12.64 -5.31 -6.90
C ARG A 36 12.01 -5.55 -5.54
N VAL A 37 12.63 -6.40 -4.75
CA VAL A 37 12.21 -6.65 -3.36
C VAL A 37 13.37 -6.29 -2.45
N TYR A 38 13.12 -5.43 -1.45
CA TYR A 38 14.19 -4.94 -0.59
C TYR A 38 13.62 -4.54 0.77
N THR A 39 14.50 -4.11 1.66
CA THR A 39 14.10 -3.58 2.96
C THR A 39 14.41 -2.10 3.03
N THR A 40 13.65 -1.39 3.85
CA THR A 40 13.88 0.03 4.07
C THR A 40 13.67 0.36 5.53
N THR A 41 14.37 1.40 6.00
CA THR A 41 14.20 1.87 7.37
C THR A 41 13.04 2.86 7.44
N PRO A 42 12.25 2.85 8.52
CA PRO A 42 11.20 3.85 8.69
C PRO A 42 11.79 5.20 9.06
N LYS A 43 10.98 6.24 8.97
CA LYS A 43 11.38 7.57 9.39
C LYS A 43 11.45 7.65 10.91
N LYS A 44 12.23 8.62 11.42
CA LYS A 44 12.33 8.86 12.86
C LYS A 44 10.95 9.13 13.49
N PRO A 45 10.68 8.70 14.71
CA PRO A 45 11.59 8.08 15.70
C PRO A 45 11.68 6.55 15.62
N ASN A 46 11.09 5.92 14.63
CA ASN A 46 11.05 4.47 14.54
C ASN A 46 12.33 3.89 13.93
N SER A 47 12.65 2.66 14.29
CA SER A 47 13.78 1.95 13.73
C SER A 47 13.38 0.48 13.52
N ALA A 48 13.61 -0.02 12.32
CA ALA A 48 13.35 -1.41 11.95
C ALA A 48 13.84 -1.66 10.53
N LEU A 49 13.71 -2.89 10.05
CA LEU A 49 13.88 -3.21 8.64
C LEU A 49 12.52 -3.58 8.08
N ARG A 50 11.89 -2.64 7.40
CA ARG A 50 10.58 -2.84 6.80
C ARG A 50 10.73 -3.46 5.41
N LYS A 51 9.97 -4.51 5.14
CA LYS A 51 10.02 -5.23 3.87
C LYS A 51 9.08 -4.56 2.88
N VAL A 52 9.63 -4.18 1.73
CA VAL A 52 8.88 -3.52 0.67
C VAL A 52 9.24 -4.13 -0.68
N ALA A 53 8.39 -3.91 -1.66
CA ALA A 53 8.64 -4.35 -3.02
C ALA A 53 8.27 -3.22 -3.97
N LYS A 54 9.10 -3.02 -4.98
CA LYS A 54 8.76 -2.14 -6.09
C LYS A 54 7.99 -2.96 -7.11
N VAL A 55 6.75 -2.55 -7.39
CA VAL A 55 5.82 -3.31 -8.22
C VAL A 55 5.42 -2.49 -9.42
N ARG A 56 5.51 -3.09 -10.60
CA ARG A 56 4.99 -2.51 -11.83
C ARG A 56 3.59 -3.06 -12.06
N LEU A 57 2.61 -2.19 -12.03
CA LEU A 57 1.20 -2.56 -12.16
C LEU A 57 0.82 -2.79 -13.62
N THR A 58 -0.33 -3.43 -13.83
CA THR A 58 -0.87 -3.69 -15.16
C THR A 58 -1.20 -2.41 -15.92
N ASN A 59 -1.42 -1.30 -15.22
CA ASN A 59 -1.65 0.02 -15.84
C ASN A 59 -0.37 0.82 -16.05
N SER A 60 0.79 0.19 -16.00
CA SER A 60 2.13 0.76 -16.23
C SER A 60 2.65 1.67 -15.11
N PHE A 61 1.91 1.87 -14.03
CA PHE A 61 2.43 2.58 -12.85
C PHE A 61 3.41 1.72 -12.08
N GLU A 62 4.50 2.31 -11.63
CA GLU A 62 5.40 1.68 -10.67
C GLU A 62 5.18 2.26 -9.29
N VAL A 63 4.96 1.39 -8.32
CA VAL A 63 4.68 1.80 -6.95
C VAL A 63 5.51 0.96 -5.98
N ILE A 64 5.66 1.48 -4.76
CA ILE A 64 6.30 0.74 -3.68
C ILE A 64 5.19 0.25 -2.76
N GLY A 65 5.08 -1.06 -2.60
CA GLY A 65 4.10 -1.70 -1.74
C GLY A 65 4.76 -2.31 -0.52
N TYR A 66 4.10 -2.21 0.62
CA TYR A 66 4.56 -2.82 1.86
C TYR A 66 4.14 -4.30 1.90
N ILE A 67 5.05 -5.15 2.31
CA ILE A 67 4.79 -6.58 2.46
C ILE A 67 4.41 -6.84 3.93
N PRO A 68 3.11 -7.06 4.25
CA PRO A 68 2.70 -7.25 5.64
C PRO A 68 3.02 -8.64 6.18
N GLY A 69 3.06 -8.75 7.50
CA GLY A 69 3.28 -10.01 8.19
C GLY A 69 4.75 -10.35 8.39
N GLU A 70 4.99 -11.50 8.99
CA GLU A 70 6.34 -11.99 9.26
C GLU A 70 6.81 -12.95 8.18
N GLY A 71 7.89 -12.57 7.49
CA GLY A 71 8.46 -13.38 6.43
C GLY A 71 7.66 -13.35 5.14
N HIS A 72 8.30 -13.59 4.05
CA HIS A 72 7.67 -13.69 2.73
C HIS A 72 8.54 -14.50 1.78
N ASN A 73 7.94 -14.90 0.66
CA ASN A 73 8.64 -15.64 -0.39
C ASN A 73 8.78 -14.83 -1.68
N LEU A 74 8.55 -13.52 -1.61
CA LEU A 74 8.59 -12.68 -2.80
C LEU A 74 10.02 -12.48 -3.29
N GLN A 75 10.15 -12.45 -4.60
CA GLN A 75 11.41 -12.20 -5.29
C GLN A 75 11.13 -11.43 -6.57
N GLU A 76 12.17 -11.03 -7.28
CA GLU A 76 12.02 -10.36 -8.56
C GLU A 76 11.19 -11.21 -9.52
N HIS A 77 10.29 -10.57 -10.26
CA HIS A 77 9.34 -11.17 -11.20
C HIS A 77 8.17 -11.93 -10.56
N SER A 78 8.01 -11.89 -9.24
CA SER A 78 6.80 -12.43 -8.60
C SER A 78 5.58 -11.61 -8.98
N VAL A 79 4.47 -12.29 -9.27
CA VAL A 79 3.20 -11.64 -9.56
C VAL A 79 2.46 -11.42 -8.24
N VAL A 80 2.08 -10.18 -7.98
CA VAL A 80 1.43 -9.81 -6.71
C VAL A 80 0.19 -8.97 -6.98
N MET A 81 -0.66 -8.87 -5.98
CA MET A 81 -1.80 -7.97 -6.00
C MET A 81 -1.64 -6.94 -4.89
N ILE A 82 -1.88 -5.69 -5.20
CA ILE A 82 -1.77 -4.60 -4.22
C ILE A 82 -3.12 -3.96 -3.96
N ARG A 83 -3.23 -3.35 -2.80
CA ARG A 83 -4.38 -2.54 -2.40
C ARG A 83 -3.90 -1.19 -1.89
N GLY A 84 -4.82 -0.23 -1.78
CA GLY A 84 -4.52 1.04 -1.15
C GLY A 84 -4.27 0.88 0.35
N GLY A 85 -3.64 1.85 0.92
CA GLY A 85 -3.32 1.88 2.34
C GLY A 85 -1.88 2.32 2.54
N ARG A 86 -1.73 3.46 3.21
CA ARG A 86 -0.41 4.06 3.44
C ARG A 86 0.26 3.43 4.65
N VAL A 87 1.58 3.30 4.58
CA VAL A 87 2.41 3.00 5.75
C VAL A 87 2.94 4.33 6.29
N LYS A 88 2.50 4.68 7.49
CA LYS A 88 2.74 6.01 8.06
C LYS A 88 4.23 6.30 8.27
N ASP A 89 5.01 5.31 8.68
CA ASP A 89 6.43 5.49 8.98
C ASP A 89 7.36 5.23 7.79
N LEU A 90 6.81 4.93 6.62
CA LEU A 90 7.60 4.75 5.41
C LEU A 90 7.21 5.82 4.38
N PRO A 91 8.10 6.75 4.05
CA PRO A 91 7.77 7.78 3.07
C PRO A 91 7.61 7.19 1.66
N GLY A 92 6.57 7.64 0.95
CA GLY A 92 6.31 7.18 -0.42
C GLY A 92 5.64 5.82 -0.54
N VAL A 93 5.39 5.11 0.55
CA VAL A 93 4.72 3.81 0.52
C VAL A 93 3.23 4.01 0.79
N ARG A 94 2.43 3.95 -0.27
CA ARG A 94 0.98 4.21 -0.23
C ARG A 94 0.14 2.97 -0.43
N TYR A 95 0.76 1.82 -0.58
CA TYR A 95 0.09 0.59 -0.97
C TYR A 95 0.58 -0.57 -0.13
N HIS A 96 -0.25 -1.59 -0.05
CA HIS A 96 0.09 -2.85 0.63
C HIS A 96 -0.05 -4.00 -0.35
N ILE A 97 0.81 -5.00 -0.22
CA ILE A 97 0.72 -6.25 -0.98
C ILE A 97 -0.21 -7.20 -0.23
N LEU A 98 -1.13 -7.83 -0.95
CA LEU A 98 -2.05 -8.79 -0.35
C LEU A 98 -1.37 -10.13 -0.14
N ARG A 99 -1.49 -10.68 1.08
CA ARG A 99 -0.93 -11.99 1.41
C ARG A 99 -1.93 -13.10 1.05
N GLY A 100 -1.38 -14.21 0.57
CA GLY A 100 -2.20 -15.37 0.22
C GLY A 100 -2.87 -15.29 -1.13
N VAL A 101 -2.47 -14.34 -1.98
CA VAL A 101 -3.04 -14.10 -3.31
C VAL A 101 -1.92 -14.16 -4.34
N LEU A 102 -2.16 -14.82 -5.45
CA LEU A 102 -1.18 -14.98 -6.54
C LEU A 102 0.12 -15.61 -6.03
N ASP A 103 1.26 -15.03 -6.32
CA ASP A 103 2.56 -15.58 -5.91
C ASP A 103 2.95 -15.26 -4.48
N THR A 104 2.13 -14.50 -3.75
CA THR A 104 2.40 -14.16 -2.37
C THR A 104 1.79 -15.21 -1.44
N GLN A 105 2.64 -15.96 -0.74
CA GLN A 105 2.14 -16.93 0.24
C GLN A 105 1.60 -16.22 1.48
N GLY A 106 0.64 -16.86 2.17
CA GLY A 106 0.19 -16.39 3.47
C GLY A 106 1.26 -16.54 4.54
N VAL A 107 1.04 -15.91 5.68
CA VAL A 107 1.96 -16.00 6.81
C VAL A 107 1.82 -17.38 7.46
N LYS A 108 2.94 -18.07 7.66
CA LYS A 108 2.95 -19.42 8.24
C LYS A 108 2.63 -19.37 9.74
N ASP A 109 1.88 -20.35 10.19
CA ASP A 109 1.59 -20.58 11.62
C ASP A 109 0.88 -19.43 12.32
N ARG A 110 0.28 -18.55 11.57
CA ARG A 110 -0.48 -17.43 12.12
C ARG A 110 -1.86 -17.92 12.55
N ARG A 111 -2.27 -17.57 13.77
CA ARG A 111 -3.54 -17.99 14.35
C ARG A 111 -4.58 -16.87 14.47
N GLN A 112 -4.11 -15.62 14.64
CA GLN A 112 -4.98 -14.47 14.79
C GLN A 112 -5.01 -13.65 13.51
N ARG A 113 -6.18 -13.10 13.17
CA ARG A 113 -6.36 -12.24 12.00
C ARG A 113 -5.86 -12.87 10.70
N ARG A 114 -6.15 -14.16 10.55
CA ARG A 114 -5.67 -14.95 9.42
C ARG A 114 -6.09 -14.39 8.06
N SER A 115 -7.29 -13.81 7.97
CA SER A 115 -7.79 -13.24 6.72
C SER A 115 -6.92 -12.11 6.20
N LYS A 116 -6.36 -11.29 7.11
CA LYS A 116 -5.50 -10.17 6.72
C LYS A 116 -4.15 -10.61 6.17
N TYR A 117 -3.70 -11.80 6.56
CA TYR A 117 -2.35 -12.28 6.22
C TYR A 117 -2.38 -13.56 5.40
N GLY A 118 -3.54 -13.91 4.87
CA GLY A 118 -3.66 -15.05 3.97
C GLY A 118 -3.35 -16.39 4.60
N ALA A 119 -3.52 -16.52 5.93
CA ALA A 119 -3.22 -17.78 6.63
C ALA A 119 -4.43 -18.70 6.61
N LYS A 120 -4.16 -20.00 6.41
CA LYS A 120 -5.20 -21.03 6.42
C LYS A 120 -5.57 -21.37 7.85
N ARG A 121 -6.78 -21.90 8.01
CA ARG A 121 -7.26 -22.36 9.32
C ARG A 121 -6.35 -23.47 9.85
N PRO A 122 -5.82 -23.35 11.07
CA PRO A 122 -5.02 -24.42 11.65
C PRO A 122 -5.88 -25.63 11.96
N LYS A 123 -5.32 -26.81 11.73
CA LYS A 123 -6.02 -28.06 12.05
C LYS A 123 -5.92 -28.36 13.54
#